data_367af855b401268118d37da0b3fa8f5d
#
_entry.id   367af855b401268118d37da0b3fa8f5d
#
_cell.length_a   1.000
_cell.length_b   1.000
_cell.length_c   1.000
_cell.angle_alpha   90.00
_cell.angle_beta   90.00
_cell.angle_gamma   90.00
#
_symmetry.space_group_name_H-M   'P 1'
#
loop_
_entity.id
_entity.type
_entity.pdbx_description
1 polymer ?
#
loop_
_entity_poly.entity_id
_entity_poly.type
_entity_poly.pdbx_seq_one_letter_code
_entity_poly.pdbx_strand_id
1 'polypeptide(L)'
;ADEDWSELNLYNTEPEKVTDFVVDASDIPSSLKKAVTVTLTGEWDSDAFNLLSMALGNNGGLFVTTNATLVTLDMSRIKVAENTPLWRQGLKEYGIFNNCTALEKVIMPTAEEAGHFTKLNKAFEGCTALRDIDLSLLTGATDIEAAFKGTAIEKADLSCCTSLGSTVSAFEGCVALQEVILPSCFVPANYTFADCTGLKLIDYTAYTDTQDAPAVKNNTFSGIDDLKSVTLKVNGLNHNLFETHKIWSEFDVQYDADGIQSVVAPTETLEVYAIDGRYIGTYKSTEDWSSRVPYAGIYIVNGKKVLKK
;
A
#
# COMPACT_ATOMS: atom_id res chain seq x y z
N ALA A 1 40.97 49.62 -36.48
CA ALA A 1 40.00 48.58 -36.76
C ALA A 1 39.55 48.06 -35.38
N ASP A 2 38.46 48.61 -34.91
CA ASP A 2 37.82 48.12 -33.68
C ASP A 2 36.99 46.89 -34.06
N GLU A 3 37.43 45.74 -33.64
CA GLU A 3 36.62 44.53 -33.74
C GLU A 3 35.48 44.63 -32.75
N ASP A 4 34.26 44.71 -33.27
CA ASP A 4 33.03 44.72 -32.51
C ASP A 4 32.75 43.31 -31.98
N TRP A 5 33.00 43.08 -30.69
CA TRP A 5 32.74 41.82 -29.98
C TRP A 5 31.33 41.69 -29.50
N SER A 6 30.41 42.61 -29.89
CA SER A 6 29.00 42.60 -29.43
C SER A 6 28.15 41.47 -30.01
N GLU A 7 28.64 40.74 -31.03
CA GLU A 7 27.92 39.59 -31.60
C GLU A 7 28.35 38.20 -31.08
N LEU A 8 29.29 38.14 -30.16
CA LEU A 8 29.60 36.88 -29.47
C LEU A 8 28.67 36.69 -28.28
N ASN A 9 27.41 36.39 -28.59
CA ASN A 9 26.39 35.98 -27.61
C ASN A 9 26.63 34.52 -27.14
N LEU A 10 27.91 34.21 -26.79
CA LEU A 10 28.34 32.85 -26.36
C LEU A 10 28.09 32.57 -24.90
N TYR A 11 27.44 33.46 -24.12
CA TYR A 11 27.28 33.29 -22.68
C TYR A 11 25.88 33.51 -22.16
N ASN A 12 24.83 33.43 -22.98
CA ASN A 12 23.47 33.61 -22.53
C ASN A 12 22.56 32.38 -22.79
N THR A 13 23.14 31.21 -22.88
CA THR A 13 22.40 30.00 -22.52
C THR A 13 22.71 29.77 -21.06
N GLU A 14 21.80 30.15 -20.15
CA GLU A 14 21.79 29.47 -18.85
C GLU A 14 21.89 27.98 -19.13
N PRO A 15 22.87 27.23 -18.49
CA PRO A 15 22.96 25.80 -18.72
C PRO A 15 21.57 25.24 -18.46
N GLU A 16 21.04 24.46 -19.43
CA GLU A 16 19.77 23.77 -19.24
C GLU A 16 19.82 23.14 -17.84
N LYS A 17 18.90 23.56 -17.01
CA LYS A 17 18.86 23.15 -15.61
C LYS A 17 18.52 21.67 -15.62
N VAL A 18 19.55 20.81 -15.54
CA VAL A 18 19.33 19.37 -15.47
C VAL A 18 18.50 19.09 -14.23
N THR A 19 17.28 18.62 -14.44
CA THR A 19 16.30 18.31 -13.38
C THR A 19 16.00 16.83 -13.31
N ASP A 20 16.39 16.09 -14.35
CA ASP A 20 16.19 14.64 -14.48
C ASP A 20 17.52 13.92 -14.34
N PHE A 21 17.59 12.99 -13.38
CA PHE A 21 18.81 12.26 -13.06
C PHE A 21 18.57 10.76 -13.20
N VAL A 22 19.52 10.08 -13.85
CA VAL A 22 19.67 8.64 -13.75
C VAL A 22 20.79 8.38 -12.75
N VAL A 23 20.47 7.64 -11.68
CA VAL A 23 21.38 7.41 -10.56
C VAL A 23 21.63 5.90 -10.43
N ASP A 24 22.88 5.51 -10.62
CA ASP A 24 23.30 4.13 -10.35
C ASP A 24 23.75 3.98 -8.90
N ALA A 25 23.47 2.82 -8.31
CA ALA A 25 23.83 2.54 -6.91
C ALA A 25 25.33 2.64 -6.65
N SER A 26 26.18 2.40 -7.67
CA SER A 26 27.63 2.51 -7.59
C SER A 26 28.17 3.94 -7.72
N ASP A 27 27.35 4.90 -8.19
CA ASP A 27 27.77 6.29 -8.43
C ASP A 27 26.64 7.27 -8.06
N ILE A 28 26.38 7.41 -6.77
CA ILE A 28 25.32 8.29 -6.24
C ILE A 28 25.88 9.71 -6.12
N PRO A 29 25.29 10.72 -6.80
CA PRO A 29 25.73 12.11 -6.71
C PRO A 29 25.67 12.63 -5.27
N SER A 30 26.59 13.52 -4.90
CA SER A 30 26.65 14.12 -3.57
C SER A 30 25.44 15.04 -3.27
N SER A 31 24.68 15.48 -4.28
CA SER A 31 23.48 16.28 -4.10
C SER A 31 22.48 16.11 -5.23
N LEU A 32 21.24 15.82 -4.86
CA LEU A 32 20.05 15.74 -5.73
C LEU A 32 18.94 16.69 -5.27
N LYS A 33 19.28 17.72 -4.48
CA LYS A 33 18.30 18.65 -3.85
C LYS A 33 17.44 19.44 -4.85
N LYS A 34 17.83 19.50 -6.13
CA LYS A 34 17.09 20.17 -7.19
C LYS A 34 16.53 19.20 -8.23
N ALA A 35 16.67 17.89 -7.99
CA ALA A 35 16.12 16.89 -8.88
C ALA A 35 14.60 16.97 -8.91
N VAL A 36 14.04 16.87 -10.12
CA VAL A 36 12.58 16.75 -10.36
C VAL A 36 12.22 15.30 -10.65
N THR A 37 13.03 14.62 -11.46
CA THR A 37 12.90 13.20 -11.70
C THR A 37 14.20 12.48 -11.30
N VAL A 38 14.08 11.38 -10.58
CA VAL A 38 15.20 10.49 -10.27
C VAL A 38 14.84 9.08 -10.70
N THR A 39 15.59 8.55 -11.67
CA THR A 39 15.50 7.15 -12.11
C THR A 39 16.67 6.37 -11.53
N LEU A 40 16.39 5.33 -10.76
CA LEU A 40 17.40 4.48 -10.14
C LEU A 40 17.75 3.30 -11.02
N THR A 41 19.04 2.90 -11.02
CA THR A 41 19.56 1.72 -11.73
C THR A 41 20.58 0.97 -10.86
N GLY A 42 20.91 -0.26 -11.23
CA GLY A 42 21.91 -1.07 -10.51
C GLY A 42 21.32 -1.87 -9.34
N GLU A 43 22.21 -2.31 -8.45
CA GLU A 43 21.85 -3.14 -7.27
C GLU A 43 21.83 -2.28 -6.02
N TRP A 44 20.67 -2.17 -5.39
CA TRP A 44 20.41 -1.28 -4.25
C TRP A 44 20.28 -2.06 -2.95
N ASP A 45 21.07 -1.66 -1.97
CA ASP A 45 21.02 -2.11 -0.58
C ASP A 45 20.71 -0.95 0.37
N SER A 46 20.73 -1.22 1.67
CA SER A 46 20.49 -0.20 2.69
C SER A 46 21.49 0.95 2.65
N ASP A 47 22.75 0.69 2.29
CA ASP A 47 23.79 1.73 2.27
C ASP A 47 23.63 2.65 1.06
N ALA A 48 23.30 2.10 -0.12
CA ALA A 48 22.98 2.87 -1.31
C ALA A 48 21.75 3.77 -1.08
N PHE A 49 20.66 3.24 -0.49
CA PHE A 49 19.50 4.05 -0.13
C PHE A 49 19.81 5.13 0.91
N ASN A 50 20.69 4.85 1.87
CA ASN A 50 21.15 5.86 2.83
C ASN A 50 21.91 7.00 2.14
N LEU A 51 22.78 6.71 1.18
CA LEU A 51 23.48 7.71 0.39
C LEU A 51 22.51 8.53 -0.47
N LEU A 52 21.54 7.88 -1.11
CA LEU A 52 20.48 8.54 -1.86
C LEU A 52 19.69 9.52 -0.97
N SER A 53 19.28 9.08 0.22
CA SER A 53 18.58 9.92 1.20
C SER A 53 19.37 11.17 1.55
N MET A 54 20.67 11.04 1.75
CA MET A 54 21.57 12.18 2.01
C MET A 54 21.67 13.11 0.80
N ALA A 55 21.80 12.56 -0.40
CA ALA A 55 21.86 13.34 -1.65
C ALA A 55 20.58 14.15 -1.89
N LEU A 56 19.43 13.58 -1.55
CA LEU A 56 18.11 14.25 -1.58
C LEU A 56 17.97 15.33 -0.50
N GLY A 57 18.87 15.40 0.46
CA GLY A 57 18.91 16.44 1.50
C GLY A 57 18.44 15.97 2.88
N ASN A 58 18.15 14.70 3.05
CA ASN A 58 17.73 14.12 4.32
C ASN A 58 18.98 13.70 5.14
N ASN A 59 19.60 14.65 5.82
CA ASN A 59 20.89 14.45 6.51
C ASN A 59 20.79 13.85 7.91
N GLY A 60 19.59 13.42 8.36
CA GLY A 60 19.42 12.85 9.70
C GLY A 60 19.70 13.82 10.86
N GLY A 61 19.74 15.11 10.59
CA GLY A 61 19.95 16.17 11.59
C GLY A 61 18.65 16.68 12.23
N LEU A 62 18.76 17.60 13.21
CA LEU A 62 17.62 18.26 13.85
C LEU A 62 16.80 19.11 12.86
N PHE A 63 17.40 19.46 11.72
CA PHE A 63 16.76 20.23 10.63
C PHE A 63 16.82 19.38 9.37
N VAL A 64 15.73 18.70 9.06
CA VAL A 64 15.56 17.97 7.80
C VAL A 64 15.35 18.99 6.69
N THR A 65 16.33 19.15 5.80
CA THR A 65 16.11 19.92 4.56
C THR A 65 15.42 18.99 3.58
N THR A 66 14.15 19.22 3.37
CA THR A 66 13.31 18.45 2.47
C THR A 66 13.72 18.64 1.01
N ASN A 67 13.69 17.58 0.19
CA ASN A 67 13.67 17.76 -1.26
C ASN A 67 12.25 18.21 -1.66
N ALA A 68 12.05 19.49 -1.83
CA ALA A 68 10.78 20.07 -2.25
C ALA A 68 10.63 20.14 -3.79
N THR A 69 11.49 19.49 -4.56
CA THR A 69 11.48 19.53 -6.03
C THR A 69 11.31 18.15 -6.67
N LEU A 70 11.62 17.07 -5.97
CA LEU A 70 11.44 15.71 -6.49
C LEU A 70 9.96 15.41 -6.69
N VAL A 71 9.56 15.23 -7.94
CA VAL A 71 8.17 14.94 -8.35
C VAL A 71 8.01 13.45 -8.66
N THR A 72 9.00 12.85 -9.34
CA THR A 72 8.95 11.45 -9.74
C THR A 72 10.21 10.70 -9.28
N LEU A 73 9.97 9.58 -8.59
CA LEU A 73 10.98 8.58 -8.27
C LEU A 73 10.70 7.31 -9.07
N ASP A 74 11.60 6.93 -9.96
CA ASP A 74 11.49 5.72 -10.77
C ASP A 74 12.49 4.66 -10.29
N MET A 75 11.97 3.61 -9.68
CA MET A 75 12.74 2.44 -9.21
C MET A 75 12.53 1.21 -10.11
N SER A 76 11.89 1.34 -11.27
CA SER A 76 11.52 0.19 -12.12
C SER A 76 12.70 -0.60 -12.67
N ARG A 77 13.92 -0.04 -12.60
CA ARG A 77 15.15 -0.61 -13.19
C ARG A 77 16.18 -1.09 -12.17
N ILE A 78 15.81 -1.12 -10.89
CA ILE A 78 16.73 -1.56 -9.84
C ILE A 78 16.61 -3.05 -9.58
N LYS A 79 17.68 -3.62 -9.03
CA LYS A 79 17.64 -4.82 -8.21
C LYS A 79 17.76 -4.41 -6.76
N VAL A 80 17.05 -5.10 -5.88
CA VAL A 80 17.03 -4.81 -4.45
C VAL A 80 17.67 -5.97 -3.70
N ALA A 81 18.63 -5.69 -2.85
CA ALA A 81 19.21 -6.71 -1.99
C ALA A 81 18.17 -7.25 -1.01
N GLU A 82 18.24 -8.52 -0.68
CA GLU A 82 17.31 -9.15 0.28
C GLU A 82 17.27 -8.41 1.63
N ASN A 83 16.08 -8.27 2.18
CA ASN A 83 15.83 -7.62 3.48
C ASN A 83 16.25 -6.14 3.54
N THR A 84 16.14 -5.41 2.43
CA THR A 84 16.48 -3.99 2.37
C THR A 84 15.42 -3.13 3.04
N PRO A 85 15.78 -2.35 4.08
CA PRO A 85 14.88 -1.38 4.69
C PRO A 85 14.86 -0.07 3.91
N LEU A 86 13.70 0.58 3.83
CA LEU A 86 13.54 1.96 3.37
C LEU A 86 13.54 2.97 4.52
N TRP A 87 14.21 2.64 5.61
CA TRP A 87 14.41 3.52 6.75
C TRP A 87 15.87 3.46 7.20
N ARG A 88 16.26 4.46 7.92
CA ARG A 88 17.63 4.62 8.39
C ARG A 88 17.64 4.79 9.89
N GLN A 89 18.51 4.04 10.59
CA GLN A 89 18.80 4.23 12.00
C GLN A 89 19.89 5.28 12.17
N GLY A 90 19.62 6.33 12.96
CA GLY A 90 20.57 7.39 13.29
C GLY A 90 20.29 7.94 14.69
N LEU A 91 20.67 9.22 14.94
CA LEU A 91 20.27 9.94 16.16
C LEU A 91 18.74 10.08 16.29
N LYS A 92 18.05 10.03 15.14
CA LYS A 92 16.60 9.83 15.00
C LYS A 92 16.37 8.83 13.88
N GLU A 93 15.24 8.14 13.93
CA GLU A 93 14.79 7.28 12.84
C GLU A 93 14.18 8.11 11.69
N TYR A 94 14.64 7.88 10.47
CA TYR A 94 14.17 8.59 9.27
C TYR A 94 13.81 7.59 8.18
N GLY A 95 12.74 7.89 7.46
CA GLY A 95 12.46 7.27 6.18
C GLY A 95 13.38 7.83 5.08
N ILE A 96 13.68 6.99 4.10
CA ILE A 96 14.60 7.36 3.00
C ILE A 96 14.08 8.57 2.22
N PHE A 97 12.77 8.65 1.96
CA PHE A 97 12.11 9.70 1.20
C PHE A 97 11.27 10.64 2.07
N ASN A 98 11.46 10.60 3.38
CA ASN A 98 10.73 11.42 4.33
C ASN A 98 10.73 12.90 3.92
N ASN A 99 9.55 13.54 3.97
CA ASN A 99 9.35 14.96 3.63
C ASN A 99 9.76 15.37 2.19
N CYS A 100 9.77 14.46 1.22
CA CYS A 100 9.79 14.85 -0.19
C CYS A 100 8.42 15.42 -0.58
N THR A 101 8.13 16.65 -0.20
CA THR A 101 6.77 17.24 -0.24
C THR A 101 6.20 17.42 -1.64
N ALA A 102 7.04 17.48 -2.68
CA ALA A 102 6.64 17.56 -4.08
C ALA A 102 6.52 16.19 -4.76
N LEU A 103 6.92 15.10 -4.07
CA LEU A 103 6.89 13.75 -4.66
C LEU A 103 5.43 13.33 -4.90
N GLU A 104 5.06 13.21 -6.18
CA GLU A 104 3.71 12.81 -6.60
C GLU A 104 3.62 11.34 -6.98
N LYS A 105 4.72 10.81 -7.53
CA LYS A 105 4.76 9.48 -8.12
C LYS A 105 5.99 8.69 -7.74
N VAL A 106 5.76 7.44 -7.36
CA VAL A 106 6.79 6.41 -7.20
C VAL A 106 6.48 5.25 -8.12
N ILE A 107 7.37 4.99 -9.08
CA ILE A 107 7.31 3.80 -9.94
C ILE A 107 8.09 2.70 -9.22
N MET A 108 7.38 1.73 -8.71
CA MET A 108 7.96 0.61 -7.96
C MET A 108 8.76 -0.33 -8.88
N PRO A 109 9.74 -1.07 -8.35
CA PRO A 109 10.40 -2.14 -9.10
C PRO A 109 9.43 -3.31 -9.35
N THR A 110 9.90 -4.38 -9.98
CA THR A 110 9.09 -5.60 -10.16
C THR A 110 8.63 -6.16 -8.81
N ALA A 111 7.58 -6.98 -8.81
CA ALA A 111 7.06 -7.58 -7.57
C ALA A 111 8.12 -8.40 -6.81
N GLU A 112 9.04 -9.08 -7.53
CA GLU A 112 10.17 -9.80 -6.96
C GLU A 112 11.08 -8.85 -6.18
N GLU A 113 11.51 -7.78 -6.82
CA GLU A 113 12.44 -6.80 -6.24
C GLU A 113 11.77 -5.97 -5.11
N ALA A 114 10.50 -5.58 -5.30
CA ALA A 114 9.74 -4.86 -4.28
C ALA A 114 9.48 -5.73 -3.03
N GLY A 115 9.43 -7.05 -3.20
CA GLY A 115 9.32 -8.01 -2.11
C GLY A 115 10.55 -8.05 -1.19
N HIS A 116 11.68 -7.50 -1.59
CA HIS A 116 12.86 -7.38 -0.75
C HIS A 116 12.82 -6.20 0.23
N PHE A 117 11.89 -5.26 0.06
CA PHE A 117 11.67 -4.19 1.04
C PHE A 117 10.93 -4.72 2.27
N THR A 118 11.56 -4.64 3.44
CA THR A 118 11.01 -5.25 4.67
C THR A 118 10.52 -4.22 5.68
N LYS A 119 11.29 -3.18 5.94
CA LYS A 119 10.94 -2.11 6.89
C LYS A 119 10.81 -0.79 6.17
N LEU A 120 9.60 -0.27 6.17
CA LEU A 120 9.26 1.00 5.50
C LEU A 120 9.02 2.13 6.51
N ASN A 121 9.50 2.00 7.76
CA ASN A 121 9.26 2.99 8.80
C ASN A 121 9.55 4.41 8.29
N LYS A 122 8.52 5.27 8.29
CA LYS A 122 8.59 6.67 7.84
C LYS A 122 9.06 6.88 6.39
N ALA A 123 9.08 5.81 5.55
CA ALA A 123 9.70 5.85 4.22
C ALA A 123 9.22 7.04 3.39
N PHE A 124 7.92 7.33 3.42
CA PHE A 124 7.27 8.43 2.70
C PHE A 124 6.51 9.38 3.64
N GLU A 125 6.83 9.37 4.95
CA GLU A 125 6.22 10.29 5.90
C GLU A 125 6.38 11.74 5.43
N GLY A 126 5.28 12.51 5.36
CA GLY A 126 5.29 13.91 4.95
C GLY A 126 5.49 14.15 3.44
N CYS A 127 5.42 13.11 2.60
CA CYS A 127 5.34 13.25 1.14
C CYS A 127 3.92 13.70 0.75
N THR A 128 3.57 14.95 1.05
CA THR A 128 2.19 15.47 1.02
C THR A 128 1.55 15.48 -0.37
N ALA A 129 2.33 15.37 -1.44
CA ALA A 129 1.83 15.28 -2.81
C ALA A 129 1.72 13.84 -3.33
N LEU A 130 2.24 12.83 -2.59
CA LEU A 130 2.33 11.45 -3.06
C LEU A 130 0.95 10.81 -3.19
N ARG A 131 0.57 10.47 -4.43
CA ARG A 131 -0.72 9.85 -4.78
C ARG A 131 -0.60 8.61 -5.65
N ASP A 132 0.50 8.46 -6.39
CA ASP A 132 0.72 7.38 -7.36
C ASP A 132 1.86 6.48 -6.88
N ILE A 133 1.51 5.42 -6.17
CA ILE A 133 2.41 4.36 -5.71
C ILE A 133 1.63 3.05 -5.61
N ASP A 134 2.18 1.96 -6.14
CA ASP A 134 1.57 0.63 -6.06
C ASP A 134 2.06 -0.12 -4.82
N LEU A 135 1.22 -0.16 -3.79
CA LEU A 135 1.52 -0.87 -2.54
C LEU A 135 1.30 -2.38 -2.64
N SER A 136 0.57 -2.86 -3.67
CA SER A 136 0.32 -4.30 -3.87
C SER A 136 1.56 -5.10 -4.25
N LEU A 137 2.69 -4.44 -4.44
CA LEU A 137 3.99 -5.07 -4.74
C LEU A 137 4.84 -5.33 -3.47
N LEU A 138 4.45 -4.80 -2.31
CA LEU A 138 5.24 -4.82 -1.06
C LEU A 138 5.10 -6.14 -0.29
N THR A 139 5.29 -7.28 -0.96
CA THR A 139 5.05 -8.63 -0.39
C THR A 139 5.93 -8.96 0.81
N GLY A 140 7.13 -8.37 0.93
CA GLY A 140 8.08 -8.57 2.02
C GLY A 140 7.91 -7.62 3.20
N ALA A 141 6.97 -6.66 3.14
CA ALA A 141 6.82 -5.65 4.17
C ALA A 141 6.42 -6.28 5.52
N THR A 142 7.21 -5.99 6.55
CA THR A 142 6.97 -6.44 7.93
C THR A 142 6.67 -5.28 8.88
N ASP A 143 7.07 -4.06 8.52
CA ASP A 143 6.88 -2.87 9.34
C ASP A 143 6.65 -1.65 8.46
N ILE A 144 5.47 -1.02 8.65
CA ILE A 144 5.04 0.18 7.93
C ILE A 144 4.74 1.34 8.89
N GLU A 145 5.39 1.37 10.07
CA GLU A 145 5.19 2.46 11.03
C GLU A 145 5.40 3.83 10.38
N ALA A 146 4.37 4.68 10.40
CA ALA A 146 4.31 6.01 9.80
C ALA A 146 4.77 6.07 8.33
N ALA A 147 4.77 4.93 7.60
CA ALA A 147 5.35 4.83 6.26
C ALA A 147 4.73 5.80 5.27
N PHE A 148 3.41 6.01 5.35
CA PHE A 148 2.65 6.86 4.45
C PHE A 148 1.96 8.02 5.18
N LYS A 149 2.39 8.32 6.40
CA LYS A 149 1.81 9.40 7.20
C LYS A 149 1.83 10.74 6.47
N GLY A 150 0.63 11.36 6.34
CA GLY A 150 0.45 12.66 5.70
C GLY A 150 0.61 12.65 4.19
N THR A 151 0.50 11.52 3.51
CA THR A 151 0.51 11.43 2.05
C THR A 151 -0.88 11.70 1.45
N ALA A 152 -0.93 11.91 0.12
CA ALA A 152 -2.16 12.14 -0.64
C ALA A 152 -2.65 10.87 -1.37
N ILE A 153 -2.23 9.68 -0.96
CA ILE A 153 -2.69 8.43 -1.57
C ILE A 153 -4.20 8.27 -1.41
N GLU A 154 -4.87 7.81 -2.47
CA GLU A 154 -6.33 7.61 -2.48
C GLU A 154 -6.72 6.15 -2.22
N LYS A 155 -5.83 5.22 -2.53
CA LYS A 155 -6.02 3.78 -2.33
C LYS A 155 -4.77 3.14 -1.75
N ALA A 156 -4.96 2.23 -0.77
CA ALA A 156 -3.89 1.41 -0.20
C ALA A 156 -4.28 -0.08 -0.31
N ASP A 157 -3.67 -0.80 -1.24
CA ASP A 157 -3.82 -2.25 -1.36
C ASP A 157 -2.63 -2.94 -0.68
N LEU A 158 -2.87 -3.48 0.50
CA LEU A 158 -1.89 -4.22 1.31
C LEU A 158 -2.15 -5.73 1.28
N SER A 159 -3.03 -6.23 0.42
CA SER A 159 -3.44 -7.64 0.39
C SER A 159 -2.27 -8.61 0.21
N CYS A 160 -1.19 -8.16 -0.43
CA CYS A 160 0.05 -8.93 -0.63
C CYS A 160 0.92 -9.03 0.64
N CYS A 161 0.75 -8.15 1.64
CA CYS A 161 1.63 -8.02 2.80
C CYS A 161 1.28 -9.05 3.88
N THR A 162 1.68 -10.30 3.71
CA THR A 162 1.27 -11.42 4.57
C THR A 162 2.03 -11.51 5.90
N SER A 163 2.97 -10.60 6.17
CA SER A 163 3.86 -10.65 7.35
C SER A 163 3.94 -9.32 8.11
N LEU A 164 2.93 -8.44 7.97
CA LEU A 164 2.90 -7.15 8.65
C LEU A 164 2.83 -7.31 10.17
N GLY A 165 3.79 -6.69 10.89
CA GLY A 165 3.87 -6.67 12.34
C GLY A 165 3.53 -5.31 12.96
N SER A 166 4.07 -4.20 12.44
CA SER A 166 3.77 -2.85 12.95
C SER A 166 3.05 -2.00 11.91
N THR A 167 1.97 -1.34 12.36
CA THR A 167 1.13 -0.46 11.55
C THR A 167 0.86 0.89 12.23
N VAL A 168 1.64 1.22 13.29
CA VAL A 168 1.46 2.45 14.07
C VAL A 168 1.56 3.66 13.15
N SER A 169 0.56 4.54 13.17
CA SER A 169 0.50 5.77 12.36
C SER A 169 0.70 5.57 10.86
N ALA A 170 0.54 4.34 10.32
CA ALA A 170 0.93 4.01 8.95
C ALA A 170 0.32 4.95 7.90
N PHE A 171 -0.93 5.36 8.09
CA PHE A 171 -1.68 6.26 7.21
C PHE A 171 -2.22 7.50 7.95
N GLU A 172 -1.69 7.82 9.12
CA GLU A 172 -2.13 8.99 9.89
C GLU A 172 -2.09 10.26 9.03
N GLY A 173 -3.20 11.01 8.97
CA GLY A 173 -3.30 12.24 8.19
C GLY A 173 -3.41 12.05 6.67
N CYS A 174 -3.66 10.84 6.18
CA CYS A 174 -3.94 10.60 4.75
C CYS A 174 -5.37 11.03 4.42
N VAL A 175 -5.61 12.33 4.36
CA VAL A 175 -6.96 12.90 4.17
C VAL A 175 -7.62 12.53 2.84
N ALA A 176 -6.83 12.15 1.82
CA ALA A 176 -7.31 11.72 0.52
C ALA A 176 -7.61 10.22 0.42
N LEU A 177 -7.21 9.42 1.43
CA LEU A 177 -7.35 7.97 1.41
C LEU A 177 -8.84 7.58 1.45
N GLN A 178 -9.30 6.88 0.41
CA GLN A 178 -10.70 6.47 0.24
C GLN A 178 -10.91 4.97 0.43
N GLU A 179 -9.93 4.16 0.01
CA GLU A 179 -10.06 2.71 0.00
C GLU A 179 -8.79 2.04 0.56
N VAL A 180 -9.00 1.06 1.45
CA VAL A 180 -7.92 0.23 1.98
C VAL A 180 -8.30 -1.23 1.85
N ILE A 181 -7.38 -2.06 1.31
CA ILE A 181 -7.52 -3.52 1.25
C ILE A 181 -6.49 -4.12 2.21
N LEU A 182 -6.96 -4.85 3.21
CA LEU A 182 -6.15 -5.34 4.31
C LEU A 182 -5.85 -6.84 4.19
N PRO A 183 -4.60 -7.29 4.46
CA PRO A 183 -4.29 -8.71 4.55
C PRO A 183 -4.84 -9.33 5.84
N SER A 184 -4.92 -10.64 5.89
CA SER A 184 -5.43 -11.38 7.07
C SER A 184 -4.62 -11.16 8.35
N CYS A 185 -3.33 -10.86 8.23
CA CYS A 185 -2.43 -10.61 9.36
C CYS A 185 -2.48 -9.16 9.87
N PHE A 186 -3.22 -8.25 9.22
CA PHE A 186 -3.23 -6.84 9.58
C PHE A 186 -3.87 -6.62 10.94
N VAL A 187 -3.16 -5.95 11.84
CA VAL A 187 -3.70 -5.52 13.13
C VAL A 187 -3.59 -4.00 13.23
N PRO A 188 -4.72 -3.27 13.19
CA PRO A 188 -4.70 -1.83 13.33
C PRO A 188 -4.12 -1.41 14.67
N ALA A 189 -3.08 -0.59 14.64
CA ALA A 189 -2.39 -0.09 15.84
C ALA A 189 -2.83 1.34 16.19
N ASN A 190 -2.11 1.99 17.11
CA ASN A 190 -2.36 3.38 17.45
C ASN A 190 -2.22 4.27 16.21
N TYR A 191 -3.21 5.13 15.98
CA TYR A 191 -3.23 6.15 14.92
C TYR A 191 -3.10 5.61 13.48
N THR A 192 -3.29 4.31 13.24
CA THR A 192 -3.09 3.72 11.89
C THR A 192 -3.82 4.49 10.81
N PHE A 193 -5.08 4.87 11.06
CA PHE A 193 -5.94 5.62 10.15
C PHE A 193 -6.46 6.92 10.77
N ALA A 194 -5.76 7.46 11.77
CA ALA A 194 -6.15 8.72 12.38
C ALA A 194 -6.14 9.84 11.34
N ASP A 195 -7.14 10.72 11.38
CA ASP A 195 -7.33 11.84 10.45
C ASP A 195 -7.45 11.44 8.96
N CYS A 196 -7.76 10.17 8.65
CA CYS A 196 -8.11 9.72 7.29
C CYS A 196 -9.56 10.11 6.95
N THR A 197 -9.85 11.39 6.90
CA THR A 197 -11.21 11.93 6.76
C THR A 197 -11.89 11.61 5.42
N GLY A 198 -11.12 11.21 4.41
CA GLY A 198 -11.62 10.75 3.10
C GLY A 198 -12.06 9.29 3.03
N LEU A 199 -11.82 8.51 4.11
CA LEU A 199 -12.02 7.06 4.09
C LEU A 199 -13.50 6.68 3.86
N LYS A 200 -13.72 5.76 2.92
CA LYS A 200 -15.05 5.27 2.51
C LYS A 200 -15.19 3.76 2.60
N LEU A 201 -14.08 3.05 2.40
CA LEU A 201 -14.08 1.59 2.32
C LEU A 201 -12.85 1.00 3.00
N ILE A 202 -13.09 0.06 3.90
CA ILE A 202 -12.07 -0.87 4.40
C ILE A 202 -12.49 -2.26 3.95
N ASP A 203 -11.71 -2.88 3.06
CA ASP A 203 -11.89 -4.28 2.69
C ASP A 203 -11.02 -5.17 3.58
N TYR A 204 -11.66 -5.87 4.50
CA TYR A 204 -11.02 -6.80 5.41
C TYR A 204 -11.54 -8.24 5.22
N THR A 205 -12.01 -8.56 4.03
CA THR A 205 -12.53 -9.90 3.68
C THR A 205 -11.49 -11.01 3.80
N ALA A 206 -10.19 -10.66 3.74
CA ALA A 206 -9.09 -11.60 3.96
C ALA A 206 -8.99 -12.10 5.41
N TYR A 207 -9.59 -11.41 6.39
CA TYR A 207 -9.59 -11.83 7.78
C TYR A 207 -10.55 -13.01 7.98
N THR A 208 -10.01 -14.16 8.41
CA THR A 208 -10.78 -15.42 8.47
C THR A 208 -10.83 -16.06 9.88
N ASP A 209 -10.28 -15.38 10.90
CA ASP A 209 -10.44 -15.84 12.29
C ASP A 209 -11.92 -15.84 12.67
N THR A 210 -12.37 -16.91 13.33
CA THR A 210 -13.76 -17.08 13.76
C THR A 210 -13.93 -17.01 15.27
N GLN A 211 -12.85 -16.72 16.00
CA GLN A 211 -12.88 -16.65 17.46
C GLN A 211 -12.97 -15.20 17.94
N ASP A 212 -12.11 -14.34 17.41
CA ASP A 212 -12.00 -12.94 17.84
C ASP A 212 -11.96 -11.99 16.63
N ALA A 213 -12.54 -10.81 16.76
CA ALA A 213 -12.31 -9.71 15.84
C ALA A 213 -10.87 -9.16 16.02
N PRO A 214 -10.25 -8.61 14.96
CA PRO A 214 -8.91 -8.03 15.07
C PRO A 214 -8.86 -6.97 16.17
N ALA A 215 -7.81 -7.01 16.98
CA ALA A 215 -7.59 -5.99 18.01
C ALA A 215 -7.48 -4.60 17.36
N VAL A 216 -8.15 -3.61 17.96
CA VAL A 216 -8.14 -2.22 17.50
C VAL A 216 -8.07 -1.29 18.70
N LYS A 217 -7.33 -0.18 18.58
CA LYS A 217 -7.19 0.82 19.65
C LYS A 217 -8.18 1.96 19.48
N ASN A 218 -8.54 2.63 20.59
CA ASN A 218 -9.51 3.73 20.55
C ASN A 218 -9.09 4.92 19.68
N ASN A 219 -7.80 5.09 19.44
CA ASN A 219 -7.23 6.18 18.65
C ASN A 219 -6.86 5.78 17.20
N THR A 220 -7.15 4.53 16.81
CA THR A 220 -6.86 4.04 15.47
C THR A 220 -7.53 4.87 14.37
N PHE A 221 -8.78 5.27 14.60
CA PHE A 221 -9.62 6.02 13.67
C PHE A 221 -9.96 7.43 14.21
N SER A 222 -9.15 7.98 15.12
CA SER A 222 -9.40 9.33 15.64
C SER A 222 -9.41 10.37 14.52
N GLY A 223 -10.25 11.40 14.63
CA GLY A 223 -10.40 12.43 13.59
C GLY A 223 -11.33 12.06 12.43
N ILE A 224 -11.89 10.84 12.41
CA ILE A 224 -12.99 10.46 11.51
C ILE A 224 -14.29 10.61 12.29
N ASP A 225 -15.06 11.67 11.95
CA ASP A 225 -16.24 12.06 12.75
C ASP A 225 -17.40 11.05 12.68
N ASP A 226 -17.57 10.36 11.55
CA ASP A 226 -18.66 9.42 11.30
C ASP A 226 -18.17 8.11 10.69
N LEU A 227 -17.83 7.16 11.56
CA LEU A 227 -17.43 5.81 11.12
C LEU A 227 -18.57 5.05 10.43
N LYS A 228 -19.83 5.41 10.69
CA LYS A 228 -20.99 4.78 10.05
C LYS A 228 -21.07 5.10 8.55
N SER A 229 -20.43 6.18 8.11
CA SER A 229 -20.31 6.52 6.69
C SER A 229 -19.23 5.70 5.96
N VAL A 230 -18.42 4.93 6.70
CA VAL A 230 -17.34 4.10 6.15
C VAL A 230 -17.81 2.64 6.07
N THR A 231 -17.83 2.10 4.86
CA THR A 231 -18.13 0.67 4.66
C THR A 231 -16.96 -0.20 5.14
N LEU A 232 -17.24 -1.14 6.01
CA LEU A 232 -16.31 -2.20 6.41
C LEU A 232 -16.76 -3.52 5.81
N LYS A 233 -16.09 -3.97 4.76
CA LYS A 233 -16.35 -5.31 4.18
C LYS A 233 -15.60 -6.36 4.97
N VAL A 234 -16.29 -7.39 5.41
CA VAL A 234 -15.74 -8.50 6.18
C VAL A 234 -16.15 -9.84 5.57
N ASN A 235 -15.51 -10.92 6.01
CA ASN A 235 -15.88 -12.26 5.61
C ASN A 235 -17.21 -12.67 6.26
N GLY A 236 -18.12 -13.26 5.49
CA GLY A 236 -19.41 -13.71 5.98
C GLY A 236 -19.35 -14.78 7.08
N LEU A 237 -18.21 -15.46 7.22
CA LEU A 237 -18.02 -16.46 8.29
C LEU A 237 -17.82 -15.85 9.67
N ASN A 238 -17.36 -14.62 9.77
CA ASN A 238 -17.00 -13.97 11.02
C ASN A 238 -17.61 -12.57 11.20
N HIS A 239 -18.57 -12.18 10.36
CA HIS A 239 -19.20 -10.85 10.40
C HIS A 239 -19.75 -10.47 11.78
N ASN A 240 -20.32 -11.45 12.50
CA ASN A 240 -20.87 -11.24 13.84
C ASN A 240 -19.82 -10.79 14.86
N LEU A 241 -18.54 -11.14 14.68
CA LEU A 241 -17.44 -10.66 15.52
C LEU A 241 -17.25 -9.15 15.37
N PHE A 242 -17.36 -8.65 14.14
CA PHE A 242 -17.25 -7.22 13.84
C PHE A 242 -18.48 -6.45 14.30
N GLU A 243 -19.70 -6.99 14.08
CA GLU A 243 -20.98 -6.36 14.49
C GLU A 243 -21.11 -6.23 16.00
N THR A 244 -20.47 -7.09 16.79
CA THR A 244 -20.52 -7.07 18.25
C THR A 244 -19.30 -6.43 18.91
N HIS A 245 -18.24 -6.16 18.16
CA HIS A 245 -17.04 -5.53 18.68
C HIS A 245 -17.24 -4.03 18.92
N LYS A 246 -16.76 -3.50 20.05
CA LYS A 246 -17.00 -2.11 20.51
C LYS A 246 -16.67 -1.04 19.45
N ILE A 247 -15.59 -1.20 18.68
CA ILE A 247 -15.15 -0.20 17.69
C ILE A 247 -15.60 -0.60 16.28
N TRP A 248 -15.44 -1.87 15.91
CA TRP A 248 -15.77 -2.31 14.56
C TRP A 248 -17.28 -2.18 14.25
N SER A 249 -18.16 -2.29 15.25
CA SER A 249 -19.60 -2.10 15.08
C SER A 249 -20.03 -0.65 14.82
N GLU A 250 -19.11 0.31 14.96
CA GLU A 250 -19.36 1.71 14.64
C GLU A 250 -19.35 1.96 13.12
N PHE A 251 -18.80 1.03 12.32
CA PHE A 251 -18.77 1.08 10.86
C PHE A 251 -20.09 0.59 10.24
N ASP A 252 -20.26 0.87 8.92
CA ASP A 252 -21.25 0.19 8.09
C ASP A 252 -20.71 -1.19 7.70
N VAL A 253 -20.93 -2.18 8.57
CA VAL A 253 -20.42 -3.55 8.39
C VAL A 253 -21.20 -4.25 7.28
N GLN A 254 -20.51 -4.62 6.21
CA GLN A 254 -21.06 -5.35 5.07
C GLN A 254 -20.33 -6.67 4.87
N TYR A 255 -21.05 -7.70 4.52
CA TYR A 255 -20.51 -9.02 4.21
C TYR A 255 -21.38 -9.71 3.16
N ASP A 256 -20.77 -10.58 2.41
CA ASP A 256 -21.51 -11.47 1.53
C ASP A 256 -22.24 -12.49 2.41
N ALA A 257 -23.57 -12.36 2.50
CA ALA A 257 -24.43 -13.15 3.39
C ALA A 257 -24.26 -14.67 3.21
N ASP A 258 -23.64 -15.07 2.12
CA ASP A 258 -23.44 -16.47 1.75
C ASP A 258 -22.04 -17.00 2.07
N GLY A 259 -21.10 -16.17 2.56
CA GLY A 259 -19.69 -16.57 2.74
C GLY A 259 -19.03 -17.05 1.44
N ILE A 260 -19.65 -16.71 0.32
CA ILE A 260 -19.33 -17.18 -1.01
C ILE A 260 -19.02 -15.95 -1.86
N GLN A 261 -17.74 -15.72 -2.10
CA GLN A 261 -17.40 -14.93 -3.27
C GLN A 261 -18.07 -15.59 -4.47
N SER A 262 -18.92 -14.86 -5.17
CA SER A 262 -19.39 -15.25 -6.49
C SER A 262 -18.20 -15.31 -7.42
N VAL A 263 -17.51 -16.44 -7.42
CA VAL A 263 -16.48 -16.70 -8.41
C VAL A 263 -17.17 -17.29 -9.61
N VAL A 264 -17.65 -16.42 -10.43
CA VAL A 264 -17.90 -16.76 -11.83
C VAL A 264 -16.55 -16.59 -12.54
N ALA A 265 -15.66 -17.57 -12.39
CA ALA A 265 -14.80 -17.85 -13.52
C ALA A 265 -15.73 -18.36 -14.65
N PRO A 266 -15.53 -17.92 -15.90
CA PRO A 266 -16.34 -18.38 -17.01
C PRO A 266 -15.98 -19.83 -17.34
N THR A 267 -16.45 -20.76 -16.52
CA THR A 267 -16.52 -22.18 -16.90
C THR A 267 -17.94 -22.45 -17.32
N GLU A 268 -18.12 -22.99 -18.52
CA GLU A 268 -19.44 -23.32 -19.06
C GLU A 268 -20.22 -24.30 -18.17
N THR A 269 -19.54 -24.95 -17.20
CA THR A 269 -20.11 -25.96 -16.32
C THR A 269 -19.66 -25.78 -14.87
N LEU A 270 -20.58 -26.09 -13.94
CA LEU A 270 -20.36 -26.09 -12.49
C LEU A 270 -20.36 -27.54 -11.98
N GLU A 271 -19.30 -27.99 -11.36
CA GLU A 271 -19.25 -29.27 -10.65
C GLU A 271 -19.71 -29.06 -9.20
N VAL A 272 -20.72 -29.81 -8.77
CA VAL A 272 -21.34 -29.70 -7.46
C VAL A 272 -21.12 -30.98 -6.66
N TYR A 273 -20.61 -30.82 -5.43
CA TYR A 273 -20.39 -31.88 -4.47
C TYR A 273 -21.09 -31.56 -3.14
N ALA A 274 -21.51 -32.56 -2.42
CA ALA A 274 -21.90 -32.41 -1.02
C ALA A 274 -20.67 -32.11 -0.13
N ILE A 275 -20.91 -31.59 1.06
CA ILE A 275 -19.81 -31.24 1.99
C ILE A 275 -18.96 -32.48 2.41
N ASP A 276 -19.54 -33.67 2.32
CA ASP A 276 -18.87 -34.98 2.56
C ASP A 276 -18.01 -35.44 1.38
N GLY A 277 -17.90 -34.63 0.31
CA GLY A 277 -17.13 -34.97 -0.89
C GLY A 277 -17.89 -35.78 -1.95
N ARG A 278 -19.14 -36.16 -1.70
CA ARG A 278 -19.95 -36.92 -2.66
C ARG A 278 -20.34 -36.02 -3.85
N TYR A 279 -20.00 -36.46 -5.07
CA TYR A 279 -20.37 -35.81 -6.31
C TYR A 279 -21.90 -35.83 -6.49
N ILE A 280 -22.48 -34.68 -6.82
CA ILE A 280 -23.90 -34.49 -7.04
C ILE A 280 -24.23 -34.34 -8.55
N GLY A 281 -23.43 -33.57 -9.26
CA GLY A 281 -23.64 -33.39 -10.69
C GLY A 281 -22.87 -32.23 -11.29
N THR A 282 -22.94 -32.13 -12.62
CA THR A 282 -22.43 -30.99 -13.40
C THR A 282 -23.61 -30.21 -13.97
N TYR A 283 -23.61 -28.90 -13.77
CA TYR A 283 -24.67 -28.00 -14.21
C TYR A 283 -24.07 -26.90 -15.07
N LYS A 284 -24.84 -26.34 -16.01
CA LYS A 284 -24.39 -25.15 -16.75
C LYS A 284 -24.33 -23.96 -15.83
N SER A 285 -23.37 -23.05 -16.05
CA SER A 285 -23.21 -21.84 -15.21
C SER A 285 -24.44 -20.93 -15.25
N THR A 286 -25.28 -21.05 -16.24
CA THR A 286 -26.57 -20.32 -16.39
C THR A 286 -27.75 -21.04 -15.72
N GLU A 287 -27.57 -22.24 -15.19
CA GLU A 287 -28.62 -23.02 -14.53
C GLU A 287 -28.61 -22.78 -13.03
N ASP A 288 -29.80 -22.63 -12.44
CA ASP A 288 -29.96 -22.66 -10.99
C ASP A 288 -29.80 -24.10 -10.47
N TRP A 289 -28.54 -24.50 -10.20
CA TRP A 289 -28.21 -25.81 -9.65
C TRP A 289 -28.86 -26.02 -8.27
N SER A 290 -29.08 -24.91 -7.51
CA SER A 290 -29.63 -24.97 -6.16
C SER A 290 -31.05 -25.53 -6.11
N SER A 291 -31.83 -25.31 -7.17
CA SER A 291 -33.18 -25.86 -7.29
C SER A 291 -33.19 -27.40 -7.50
N ARG A 292 -32.07 -27.98 -7.93
CA ARG A 292 -31.96 -29.40 -8.26
C ARG A 292 -31.37 -30.27 -7.16
N VAL A 293 -30.81 -29.65 -6.10
CA VAL A 293 -30.36 -30.41 -4.93
C VAL A 293 -31.48 -30.46 -3.87
N PRO A 294 -31.70 -31.61 -3.22
CA PRO A 294 -32.94 -31.84 -2.46
C PRO A 294 -33.03 -31.10 -1.10
N TYR A 295 -31.90 -30.69 -0.54
CA TYR A 295 -31.88 -30.17 0.83
C TYR A 295 -31.17 -28.82 0.91
N ALA A 296 -31.58 -27.99 1.88
CA ALA A 296 -30.76 -26.85 2.32
C ALA A 296 -29.48 -27.36 2.98
N GLY A 297 -28.36 -26.68 2.74
CA GLY A 297 -27.08 -27.12 3.30
C GLY A 297 -25.88 -26.55 2.57
N ILE A 298 -24.69 -26.97 3.00
CA ILE A 298 -23.43 -26.54 2.41
C ILE A 298 -23.03 -27.53 1.32
N TYR A 299 -22.70 -26.99 0.15
CA TYR A 299 -22.21 -27.73 -1.02
C TYR A 299 -20.83 -27.21 -1.44
N ILE A 300 -20.11 -27.97 -2.22
CA ILE A 300 -18.88 -27.54 -2.88
C ILE A 300 -19.16 -27.39 -4.37
N VAL A 301 -19.01 -26.20 -4.91
CA VAL A 301 -19.26 -25.89 -6.32
C VAL A 301 -17.95 -25.37 -6.93
N ASN A 302 -17.41 -26.09 -7.91
CA ASN A 302 -16.09 -25.80 -8.48
C ASN A 302 -15.00 -25.60 -7.41
N GLY A 303 -14.97 -26.47 -6.40
CA GLY A 303 -14.00 -26.43 -5.30
C GLY A 303 -14.31 -25.42 -4.20
N LYS A 304 -15.42 -24.67 -4.25
CA LYS A 304 -15.81 -23.67 -3.26
C LYS A 304 -17.05 -24.07 -2.49
N LYS A 305 -17.11 -23.69 -1.21
CA LYS A 305 -18.28 -23.95 -0.35
C LYS A 305 -19.41 -22.99 -0.72
N VAL A 306 -20.61 -23.53 -0.90
CA VAL A 306 -21.85 -22.82 -1.28
C VAL A 306 -22.95 -23.22 -0.31
N LEU A 307 -23.63 -22.26 0.32
CA LEU A 307 -24.78 -22.50 1.17
C LEU A 307 -26.06 -22.45 0.30
N LYS A 308 -26.78 -23.55 0.25
CA LYS A 308 -28.17 -23.53 -0.23
C LYS A 308 -29.09 -23.23 0.96
N LYS A 309 -29.85 -22.17 0.89
CA LYS A 309 -30.94 -21.86 1.84
C LYS A 309 -32.16 -22.73 1.60
#